data_d770f294ae7c810754fbd042c6a7ebdd
#
_entry.id   d770f294ae7c810754fbd042c6a7ebdd
#
_cell.length_a   1.000
_cell.length_b   1.000
_cell.length_c   1.000
_cell.angle_alpha   90.00
_cell.angle_beta   90.00
_cell.angle_gamma   90.00
#
_symmetry.space_group_name_H-M   'P 1'
#
loop_
_entity.id
_entity.type
_entity.pdbx_description
1 polymer ?
#
loop_
_entity_poly.entity_id
_entity_poly.type
_entity_poly.pdbx_seq_one_letter_code
_entity_poly.pdbx_strand_id
1 'polypeptide(L)'
;MSFAADVITLFPDLFPGPLGASVLGRGMADGLWSLKATQLRSFAHDRHHTVDDTPSGGGAGMVLKPDILAAAIDAIAPAGDLRPKILMSPRGKPLTQARARELALGPGAVIVCGRFEGVDQRVIEARALEEISIGDYVLAGGEVAAMVLLEAVVRLIPGVLGGADSHADESFENGLLEYPQYTRPQVFEGREIPAVLTSGDHGKIEKWRRAQSVELTRARRPDLLGD
;
A
#
# COMPACT_ATOMS: atom_id res chain seq x y z
N MET A 1 -15.37 4.13 -12.96
CA MET A 1 -15.04 2.69 -12.91
C MET A 1 -14.62 2.39 -11.47
N SER A 2 -15.03 1.24 -10.92
CA SER A 2 -14.60 0.80 -9.58
C SER A 2 -13.14 0.33 -9.63
N PHE A 3 -12.37 0.61 -8.59
CA PHE A 3 -10.98 0.13 -8.46
C PHE A 3 -10.96 -1.39 -8.25
N ALA A 4 -10.25 -2.13 -9.09
CA ALA A 4 -10.17 -3.59 -8.99
C ALA A 4 -8.76 -4.05 -8.59
N ALA A 5 -8.62 -4.65 -7.40
CA ALA A 5 -7.39 -5.27 -6.93
C ALA A 5 -7.41 -6.77 -7.14
N ASP A 6 -6.47 -7.29 -7.92
CA ASP A 6 -6.20 -8.72 -8.02
C ASP A 6 -4.86 -9.03 -7.36
N VAL A 7 -4.85 -10.01 -6.45
CA VAL A 7 -3.65 -10.43 -5.71
C VAL A 7 -3.29 -11.86 -6.07
N ILE A 8 -2.08 -12.08 -6.55
CA ILE A 8 -1.50 -13.41 -6.81
C ILE A 8 -0.66 -13.79 -5.60
N THR A 9 -1.03 -14.87 -4.93
CA THR A 9 -0.41 -15.29 -3.67
C THR A 9 -0.44 -16.80 -3.48
N LEU A 10 0.37 -17.32 -2.58
CA LEU A 10 0.30 -18.70 -2.08
C LEU A 10 -0.70 -18.87 -0.93
N PHE A 11 -1.23 -17.77 -0.39
CA PHE A 11 -2.10 -17.76 0.80
C PHE A 11 -3.34 -16.86 0.59
N PRO A 12 -4.24 -17.22 -0.35
CA PRO A 12 -5.42 -16.40 -0.64
C PRO A 12 -6.34 -16.19 0.57
N ASP A 13 -6.35 -17.14 1.50
CA ASP A 13 -7.18 -17.08 2.72
C ASP A 13 -6.76 -15.97 3.70
N LEU A 14 -5.58 -15.35 3.51
CA LEU A 14 -5.19 -14.17 4.27
C LEU A 14 -5.98 -12.92 3.86
N PHE A 15 -6.60 -12.94 2.69
CA PHE A 15 -7.39 -11.83 2.15
C PHE A 15 -8.89 -12.05 2.34
N PRO A 16 -9.67 -10.96 2.59
CA PRO A 16 -9.25 -9.57 2.62
C PRO A 16 -8.48 -9.17 3.89
N GLY A 17 -8.45 -10.00 4.95
CA GLY A 17 -7.84 -9.64 6.22
C GLY A 17 -8.35 -8.29 6.76
N PRO A 18 -7.46 -7.39 7.24
CA PRO A 18 -7.85 -6.08 7.75
C PRO A 18 -8.56 -5.18 6.73
N LEU A 19 -8.33 -5.41 5.44
CA LEU A 19 -8.97 -4.64 4.36
C LEU A 19 -10.49 -4.85 4.30
N GLY A 20 -11.01 -5.95 4.87
CA GLY A 20 -12.44 -6.22 4.98
C GLY A 20 -13.14 -5.51 6.14
N ALA A 21 -12.41 -4.72 6.92
CA ALA A 21 -12.94 -4.06 8.12
C ALA A 21 -13.13 -2.55 7.93
N SER A 22 -13.90 -1.92 8.86
CA SER A 22 -14.07 -0.48 8.97
C SER A 22 -14.50 0.19 7.64
N VAL A 23 -13.89 1.33 7.30
CA VAL A 23 -14.23 2.13 6.12
C VAL A 23 -13.88 1.45 4.81
N LEU A 24 -12.78 0.69 4.77
CA LEU A 24 -12.36 -0.05 3.57
C LEU A 24 -13.34 -1.18 3.26
N GLY A 25 -13.71 -1.97 4.29
CA GLY A 25 -14.69 -3.04 4.16
C GLY A 25 -16.07 -2.53 3.73
N ARG A 26 -16.49 -1.35 4.23
CA ARG A 26 -17.70 -0.67 3.76
C ARG A 26 -17.58 -0.26 2.30
N GLY A 27 -16.48 0.39 1.90
CA GLY A 27 -16.24 0.76 0.50
C GLY A 27 -16.26 -0.43 -0.45
N MET A 28 -15.78 -1.60 0.00
CA MET A 28 -15.88 -2.85 -0.75
C MET A 28 -17.34 -3.33 -0.87
N ALA A 29 -18.10 -3.31 0.23
CA ALA A 29 -19.52 -3.69 0.24
C ALA A 29 -20.37 -2.75 -0.64
N ASP A 30 -20.04 -1.47 -0.68
CA ASP A 30 -20.68 -0.44 -1.51
C ASP A 30 -20.22 -0.48 -2.98
N GLY A 31 -19.30 -1.38 -3.35
CA GLY A 31 -18.81 -1.57 -4.72
C GLY A 31 -17.87 -0.47 -5.22
N LEU A 32 -17.31 0.35 -4.34
CA LEU A 32 -16.34 1.39 -4.70
C LEU A 32 -15.00 0.78 -5.13
N TRP A 33 -14.66 -0.35 -4.56
CA TRP A 33 -13.51 -1.16 -4.92
C TRP A 33 -13.77 -2.64 -4.71
N SER A 34 -12.95 -3.49 -5.31
CA SER A 34 -13.06 -4.94 -5.20
C SER A 34 -11.69 -5.58 -4.99
N LEU A 35 -11.67 -6.73 -4.33
CA LEU A 35 -10.48 -7.53 -4.10
C LEU A 35 -10.72 -8.98 -4.50
N LYS A 36 -9.81 -9.54 -5.30
CA LYS A 36 -9.76 -10.97 -5.61
C LYS A 36 -8.37 -11.50 -5.32
N ALA A 37 -8.27 -12.47 -4.42
CA ALA A 37 -7.03 -13.20 -4.18
C ALA A 37 -7.03 -14.52 -4.96
N THR A 38 -5.96 -14.76 -5.72
CA THR A 38 -5.81 -15.92 -6.58
C THR A 38 -4.65 -16.79 -6.10
N GLN A 39 -4.92 -18.08 -5.93
CA GLN A 39 -3.93 -19.08 -5.55
C GLN A 39 -2.95 -19.34 -6.69
N LEU A 40 -1.66 -19.03 -6.47
CA LEU A 40 -0.61 -19.26 -7.48
C LEU A 40 -0.45 -20.75 -7.84
N ARG A 41 -0.62 -21.66 -6.88
CA ARG A 41 -0.51 -23.11 -7.11
C ARG A 41 -1.50 -23.65 -8.14
N SER A 42 -2.61 -22.95 -8.40
CA SER A 42 -3.60 -23.34 -9.40
C SER A 42 -3.06 -23.30 -10.84
N PHE A 43 -1.91 -22.65 -11.05
CA PHE A 43 -1.25 -22.55 -12.35
C PHE A 43 -0.10 -23.55 -12.53
N ALA A 44 0.21 -24.34 -11.50
CA ALA A 44 1.22 -25.39 -11.60
C ALA A 44 0.67 -26.59 -12.39
N HIS A 45 1.53 -27.20 -13.21
CA HIS A 45 1.14 -28.27 -14.11
C HIS A 45 1.45 -29.66 -13.57
N ASP A 46 2.29 -29.76 -12.54
CA ASP A 46 2.69 -31.04 -11.94
C ASP A 46 1.70 -31.49 -10.86
N ARG A 47 1.73 -32.78 -10.55
CA ARG A 47 0.85 -33.42 -9.54
C ARG A 47 0.97 -32.78 -8.14
N HIS A 48 2.13 -32.24 -7.82
CA HIS A 48 2.43 -31.67 -6.51
C HIS A 48 2.17 -30.17 -6.42
N HIS A 49 1.71 -29.55 -7.52
CA HIS A 49 1.49 -28.11 -7.62
C HIS A 49 2.71 -27.29 -7.19
N THR A 50 3.89 -27.70 -7.69
CA THR A 50 5.18 -27.08 -7.35
C THR A 50 5.30 -25.72 -8.03
N VAL A 51 5.53 -24.68 -7.24
CA VAL A 51 5.60 -23.27 -7.71
C VAL A 51 6.98 -22.65 -7.59
N ASP A 52 7.92 -23.37 -7.00
CA ASP A 52 9.26 -22.92 -6.67
C ASP A 52 10.32 -23.96 -7.06
N ASP A 53 11.57 -23.53 -7.16
CA ASP A 53 12.72 -24.39 -7.46
C ASP A 53 13.98 -23.76 -6.83
N THR A 54 15.08 -24.54 -6.79
CA THR A 54 16.38 -24.08 -6.28
C THR A 54 16.92 -22.91 -7.11
N PRO A 55 17.57 -21.91 -6.49
CA PRO A 55 18.13 -20.80 -7.23
C PRO A 55 19.27 -21.24 -8.16
N SER A 56 19.29 -20.69 -9.37
CA SER A 56 20.38 -20.90 -10.33
C SER A 56 21.68 -20.32 -9.77
N GLY A 57 22.76 -21.11 -9.79
CA GLY A 57 24.03 -20.72 -9.17
C GLY A 57 24.16 -21.24 -7.74
N GLY A 58 23.17 -21.93 -7.19
CA GLY A 58 23.16 -22.46 -5.82
C GLY A 58 22.79 -21.39 -4.79
N GLY A 59 22.80 -21.78 -3.51
CA GLY A 59 22.41 -20.95 -2.40
C GLY A 59 21.29 -21.56 -1.58
N ALA A 60 20.96 -20.94 -0.45
CA ALA A 60 19.85 -21.35 0.39
C ALA A 60 18.51 -20.83 -0.16
N GLY A 61 17.44 -21.51 0.19
CA GLY A 61 16.07 -21.12 -0.16
C GLY A 61 15.62 -21.58 -1.54
N MET A 62 14.51 -21.01 -1.99
CA MET A 62 13.80 -21.36 -3.22
C MET A 62 13.43 -20.09 -3.97
N VAL A 63 13.15 -20.17 -5.27
CA VAL A 63 12.72 -19.05 -6.11
C VAL A 63 11.42 -19.44 -6.80
N LEU A 64 10.45 -18.54 -6.87
CA LEU A 64 9.20 -18.76 -7.60
C LEU A 64 9.48 -18.97 -9.09
N LYS A 65 8.93 -20.05 -9.63
CA LYS A 65 9.16 -20.48 -11.01
C LYS A 65 8.56 -19.50 -12.00
N PRO A 66 9.31 -19.14 -13.07
CA PRO A 66 8.90 -18.13 -14.02
C PRO A 66 7.67 -18.52 -14.85
N ASP A 67 7.57 -19.77 -15.29
CA ASP A 67 6.48 -20.28 -16.10
C ASP A 67 5.13 -20.23 -15.38
N ILE A 68 5.12 -20.64 -14.11
CA ILE A 68 3.91 -20.67 -13.28
C ILE A 68 3.43 -19.23 -12.97
N LEU A 69 4.36 -18.37 -12.55
CA LEU A 69 4.00 -16.99 -12.23
C LEU A 69 3.58 -16.21 -13.48
N ALA A 70 4.27 -16.38 -14.61
CA ALA A 70 3.88 -15.76 -15.87
C ALA A 70 2.48 -16.17 -16.31
N ALA A 71 2.16 -17.49 -16.23
CA ALA A 71 0.82 -17.99 -16.55
C ALA A 71 -0.27 -17.36 -15.66
N ALA A 72 0.01 -17.21 -14.36
CA ALA A 72 -0.92 -16.56 -13.43
C ALA A 72 -1.14 -15.08 -13.79
N ILE A 73 -0.07 -14.34 -14.06
CA ILE A 73 -0.16 -12.93 -14.44
C ILE A 73 -0.94 -12.78 -15.74
N ASP A 74 -0.64 -13.56 -16.76
CA ASP A 74 -1.29 -13.48 -18.08
C ASP A 74 -2.78 -13.84 -18.03
N ALA A 75 -3.17 -14.76 -17.16
CA ALA A 75 -4.56 -15.11 -16.95
C ALA A 75 -5.36 -14.03 -16.23
N ILE A 76 -4.73 -13.27 -15.32
CA ILE A 76 -5.39 -12.23 -14.50
C ILE A 76 -5.34 -10.88 -15.22
N ALA A 77 -4.23 -10.58 -15.88
CA ALA A 77 -4.00 -9.35 -16.63
C ALA A 77 -3.63 -9.69 -18.09
N PRO A 78 -4.61 -10.07 -18.92
CA PRO A 78 -4.37 -10.39 -20.32
C PRO A 78 -3.88 -9.16 -21.10
N ALA A 79 -3.42 -9.38 -22.32
CA ALA A 79 -2.95 -8.31 -23.20
C ALA A 79 -4.04 -7.20 -23.32
N GLY A 80 -3.63 -5.97 -23.08
CA GLY A 80 -4.53 -4.81 -23.07
C GLY A 80 -5.08 -4.43 -21.68
N ASP A 81 -4.80 -5.20 -20.63
CA ASP A 81 -5.09 -4.77 -19.26
C ASP A 81 -4.22 -3.57 -18.89
N LEU A 82 -4.86 -2.46 -18.52
CA LEU A 82 -4.19 -1.18 -18.21
C LEU A 82 -3.77 -1.06 -16.74
N ARG A 83 -4.12 -2.03 -15.90
CA ARG A 83 -3.74 -2.01 -14.50
C ARG A 83 -2.23 -2.24 -14.34
N PRO A 84 -1.54 -1.45 -13.51
CA PRO A 84 -0.16 -1.73 -13.17
C PRO A 84 -0.02 -3.11 -12.53
N LYS A 85 1.05 -3.82 -12.90
CA LYS A 85 1.45 -5.09 -12.34
C LYS A 85 2.57 -4.83 -11.34
N ILE A 86 2.29 -5.07 -10.06
CA ILE A 86 3.17 -4.69 -8.96
C ILE A 86 3.69 -5.94 -8.27
N LEU A 87 5.00 -6.02 -8.07
CA LEU A 87 5.63 -7.02 -7.22
C LEU A 87 6.00 -6.37 -5.88
N MET A 88 5.48 -6.92 -4.79
CA MET A 88 5.91 -6.51 -3.45
C MET A 88 7.30 -7.09 -3.18
N SER A 89 8.29 -6.20 -3.07
CA SER A 89 9.70 -6.59 -2.99
C SER A 89 10.50 -5.57 -2.16
N PRO A 90 11.38 -6.01 -1.23
CA PRO A 90 12.24 -5.09 -0.50
C PRO A 90 13.27 -4.39 -1.40
N ARG A 91 13.50 -4.87 -2.63
CA ARG A 91 14.37 -4.24 -3.64
C ARG A 91 13.68 -3.14 -4.42
N GLY A 92 12.35 -3.01 -4.26
CA GLY A 92 11.53 -2.07 -5.01
C GLY A 92 11.74 -0.61 -4.58
N LYS A 93 11.20 0.30 -5.38
CA LYS A 93 11.13 1.71 -4.98
C LYS A 93 10.22 1.87 -3.77
N PRO A 94 10.56 2.74 -2.81
CA PRO A 94 9.70 2.99 -1.66
C PRO A 94 8.30 3.47 -2.07
N LEU A 95 7.25 2.90 -1.48
CA LEU A 95 5.89 3.39 -1.63
C LEU A 95 5.79 4.81 -1.05
N THR A 96 5.34 5.74 -1.86
CA THR A 96 5.09 7.12 -1.44
C THR A 96 3.60 7.44 -1.48
N GLN A 97 3.17 8.48 -0.75
CA GLN A 97 1.80 8.98 -0.81
C GLN A 97 1.41 9.41 -2.23
N ALA A 98 2.35 10.02 -2.97
CA ALA A 98 2.14 10.37 -4.37
C ALA A 98 1.83 9.15 -5.23
N ARG A 99 2.60 8.05 -5.08
CA ARG A 99 2.35 6.81 -5.82
C ARG A 99 1.02 6.16 -5.42
N ALA A 100 0.68 6.17 -4.13
CA ALA A 100 -0.62 5.68 -3.66
C ALA A 100 -1.79 6.45 -4.31
N ARG A 101 -1.66 7.77 -4.43
CA ARG A 101 -2.67 8.63 -5.09
C ARG A 101 -2.79 8.33 -6.58
N GLU A 102 -1.68 8.18 -7.30
CA GLU A 102 -1.69 7.80 -8.71
C GLU A 102 -2.42 6.46 -8.93
N LEU A 103 -2.13 5.47 -8.08
CA LEU A 103 -2.80 4.18 -8.13
C LEU A 103 -4.31 4.30 -7.86
N ALA A 104 -4.70 5.10 -6.86
CA ALA A 104 -6.11 5.30 -6.50
C ALA A 104 -6.94 5.95 -7.62
N LEU A 105 -6.31 6.74 -8.49
CA LEU A 105 -6.96 7.34 -9.68
C LEU A 105 -7.07 6.37 -10.86
N GLY A 106 -6.39 5.24 -10.78
CA GLY A 106 -6.37 4.22 -11.83
C GLY A 106 -7.52 3.21 -11.76
N PRO A 107 -7.58 2.28 -12.70
CA PRO A 107 -8.62 1.25 -12.75
C PRO A 107 -8.44 0.13 -11.73
N GLY A 108 -7.33 0.09 -11.02
CA GLY A 108 -6.96 -0.97 -10.09
C GLY A 108 -5.49 -1.36 -10.18
N ALA A 109 -5.13 -2.51 -9.61
CA ALA A 109 -3.78 -3.05 -9.66
C ALA A 109 -3.80 -4.59 -9.65
N VAL A 110 -2.79 -5.20 -10.28
CA VAL A 110 -2.48 -6.63 -10.15
C VAL A 110 -1.23 -6.76 -9.30
N ILE A 111 -1.34 -7.39 -8.13
CA ILE A 111 -0.29 -7.41 -7.12
C ILE A 111 0.23 -8.84 -6.98
N VAL A 112 1.53 -9.00 -7.13
CA VAL A 112 2.25 -10.28 -6.90
C VAL A 112 2.86 -10.25 -5.51
N CYS A 113 2.50 -11.24 -4.69
CA CYS A 113 3.10 -11.46 -3.39
C CYS A 113 4.28 -12.44 -3.55
N GLY A 114 5.51 -11.91 -3.50
CA GLY A 114 6.72 -12.72 -3.49
C GLY A 114 6.83 -13.55 -2.22
N ARG A 115 7.40 -14.73 -2.34
CA ARG A 115 7.74 -15.65 -1.24
C ARG A 115 9.13 -16.22 -1.46
N PHE A 116 9.65 -16.91 -0.43
CA PHE A 116 10.98 -17.53 -0.46
C PHE A 116 12.09 -16.47 -0.69
N GLU A 117 13.07 -16.76 -1.55
CA GLU A 117 14.15 -15.83 -1.94
C GLU A 117 13.68 -14.82 -3.00
N GLY A 118 12.46 -14.96 -3.50
CA GLY A 118 11.85 -14.03 -4.45
C GLY A 118 11.32 -14.67 -5.72
N VAL A 119 11.27 -13.85 -6.77
CA VAL A 119 10.72 -14.16 -8.09
C VAL A 119 11.84 -14.20 -9.11
N ASP A 120 11.76 -15.11 -10.07
CA ASP A 120 12.70 -15.16 -11.18
C ASP A 120 12.72 -13.84 -11.95
N GLN A 121 13.91 -13.27 -12.12
CA GLN A 121 14.12 -11.96 -12.73
C GLN A 121 13.51 -11.83 -14.15
N ARG A 122 13.51 -12.93 -14.90
CA ARG A 122 12.96 -12.96 -16.27
C ARG A 122 11.46 -12.66 -16.31
N VAL A 123 10.70 -13.03 -15.28
CA VAL A 123 9.26 -12.68 -15.19
C VAL A 123 9.08 -11.20 -14.88
N ILE A 124 9.88 -10.65 -13.97
CA ILE A 124 9.83 -9.22 -13.63
C ILE A 124 10.00 -8.40 -14.90
N GLU A 125 11.01 -8.72 -15.70
CA GLU A 125 11.31 -8.03 -16.95
C GLU A 125 10.25 -8.28 -18.04
N ALA A 126 9.91 -9.56 -18.29
CA ALA A 126 9.00 -9.94 -19.37
C ALA A 126 7.55 -9.50 -19.14
N ARG A 127 7.12 -9.25 -17.91
CA ARG A 127 5.78 -8.77 -17.57
C ARG A 127 5.77 -7.31 -17.11
N ALA A 128 6.93 -6.64 -17.14
CA ALA A 128 7.12 -5.26 -16.72
C ALA A 128 6.54 -5.03 -15.30
N LEU A 129 6.93 -5.88 -14.35
CA LEU A 129 6.50 -5.74 -12.97
C LEU A 129 7.17 -4.53 -12.33
N GLU A 130 6.38 -3.64 -11.75
CA GLU A 130 6.87 -2.57 -10.91
C GLU A 130 7.20 -3.15 -9.53
N GLU A 131 8.47 -3.14 -9.12
CA GLU A 131 8.85 -3.54 -7.76
C GLU A 131 8.61 -2.38 -6.79
N ILE A 132 7.79 -2.63 -5.75
CA ILE A 132 7.46 -1.64 -4.70
C ILE A 132 7.86 -2.21 -3.33
N SER A 133 8.58 -1.39 -2.56
CA SER A 133 8.93 -1.64 -1.16
C SER A 133 8.04 -0.80 -0.23
N ILE A 134 7.67 -1.36 0.92
CA ILE A 134 6.98 -0.63 1.99
C ILE A 134 7.92 -0.15 3.10
N GLY A 135 9.24 -0.34 2.94
CA GLY A 135 10.26 0.12 3.90
C GLY A 135 11.49 -0.78 3.90
N ASP A 136 12.53 -0.32 4.60
CA ASP A 136 13.85 -0.94 4.64
C ASP A 136 13.89 -2.09 5.67
N TYR A 137 13.06 -3.09 5.45
CA TYR A 137 13.00 -4.33 6.24
C TYR A 137 12.46 -5.48 5.39
N VAL A 138 12.77 -6.71 5.80
CA VAL A 138 12.35 -7.92 5.09
C VAL A 138 11.20 -8.59 5.84
N LEU A 139 10.15 -8.95 5.12
CA LEU A 139 9.02 -9.74 5.59
C LEU A 139 9.13 -11.19 5.13
N ALA A 140 8.39 -12.09 5.78
CA ALA A 140 8.31 -13.50 5.38
C ALA A 140 7.63 -13.72 4.02
N GLY A 141 6.96 -12.70 3.48
CA GLY A 141 6.28 -12.72 2.17
C GLY A 141 5.59 -11.41 1.85
N GLY A 142 5.11 -11.29 0.63
CA GLY A 142 4.53 -10.06 0.09
C GLY A 142 3.10 -9.75 0.54
N GLU A 143 2.39 -10.66 1.21
CA GLU A 143 0.96 -10.51 1.48
C GLU A 143 0.65 -9.33 2.40
N VAL A 144 1.40 -9.18 3.50
CA VAL A 144 1.24 -8.03 4.42
C VAL A 144 1.63 -6.73 3.71
N ALA A 145 2.68 -6.75 2.89
CA ALA A 145 3.08 -5.59 2.10
C ALA A 145 1.99 -5.20 1.08
N ALA A 146 1.35 -6.18 0.44
CA ALA A 146 0.21 -5.94 -0.45
C ALA A 146 -0.99 -5.32 0.29
N MET A 147 -1.26 -5.77 1.52
CA MET A 147 -2.29 -5.16 2.36
C MET A 147 -1.97 -3.71 2.72
N VAL A 148 -0.71 -3.39 3.08
CA VAL A 148 -0.27 -2.01 3.36
C VAL A 148 -0.43 -1.12 2.12
N LEU A 149 -0.01 -1.61 0.94
CA LEU A 149 -0.19 -0.88 -0.32
C LEU A 149 -1.69 -0.61 -0.59
N LEU A 150 -2.53 -1.63 -0.48
CA LEU A 150 -3.98 -1.50 -0.71
C LEU A 150 -4.64 -0.59 0.33
N GLU A 151 -4.25 -0.66 1.60
CA GLU A 151 -4.72 0.24 2.66
C GLU A 151 -4.43 1.70 2.29
N ALA A 152 -3.18 2.00 1.88
CA ALA A 152 -2.77 3.33 1.50
C ALA A 152 -3.49 3.85 0.24
N VAL A 153 -3.79 2.98 -0.73
CA VAL A 153 -4.43 3.32 -1.99
C VAL A 153 -5.94 3.46 -1.86
N VAL A 154 -6.59 2.43 -1.28
CA VAL A 154 -8.06 2.32 -1.27
C VAL A 154 -8.71 3.43 -0.45
N ARG A 155 -8.07 3.86 0.65
CA ARG A 155 -8.57 4.99 1.45
C ARG A 155 -8.66 6.31 0.67
N LEU A 156 -7.90 6.44 -0.40
CA LEU A 156 -7.87 7.63 -1.27
C LEU A 156 -8.94 7.60 -2.38
N ILE A 157 -9.62 6.48 -2.55
CA ILE A 157 -10.71 6.36 -3.53
C ILE A 157 -11.89 7.20 -3.07
N PRO A 158 -12.45 8.07 -3.94
CA PRO A 158 -13.60 8.89 -3.58
C PRO A 158 -14.77 8.08 -3.01
N GLY A 159 -15.26 8.48 -1.86
CA GLY A 159 -16.39 7.84 -1.17
C GLY A 159 -16.00 6.74 -0.16
N VAL A 160 -14.76 6.25 -0.15
CA VAL A 160 -14.29 5.28 0.85
C VAL A 160 -14.14 5.93 2.22
N LEU A 161 -13.49 7.09 2.31
CA LEU A 161 -13.52 7.93 3.49
C LEU A 161 -14.64 8.97 3.40
N GLY A 162 -15.32 9.20 4.50
CA GLY A 162 -16.60 9.95 4.54
C GLY A 162 -16.54 11.46 4.33
N GLY A 163 -15.39 12.06 4.03
CA GLY A 163 -15.24 13.49 3.80
C GLY A 163 -14.27 13.80 2.67
N ALA A 164 -14.68 14.62 1.71
CA ALA A 164 -13.81 15.00 0.57
C ALA A 164 -12.55 15.76 1.01
N ASP A 165 -12.61 16.46 2.16
CA ASP A 165 -11.53 17.31 2.68
C ASP A 165 -10.67 16.61 3.77
N SER A 166 -10.98 15.34 4.09
CA SER A 166 -10.30 14.64 5.20
C SER A 166 -8.82 14.34 4.95
N HIS A 167 -8.32 14.56 3.73
CA HIS A 167 -6.92 14.30 3.35
C HIS A 167 -6.05 15.55 3.31
N ALA A 168 -6.63 16.77 3.28
CA ALA A 168 -5.89 17.99 2.94
C ALA A 168 -4.76 18.34 3.94
N ASP A 169 -4.93 17.96 5.20
CA ASP A 169 -3.98 18.27 6.29
C ASP A 169 -3.14 17.05 6.71
N GLU A 170 -3.29 15.89 6.06
CA GLU A 170 -2.55 14.70 6.43
C GLU A 170 -1.05 14.78 6.12
N SER A 171 -0.27 13.97 6.81
CA SER A 171 1.17 13.84 6.55
C SER A 171 1.44 13.49 5.07
N PHE A 172 2.45 14.14 4.50
CA PHE A 172 2.92 13.99 3.11
C PHE A 172 2.07 14.67 2.03
N GLU A 173 0.89 15.21 2.35
CA GLU A 173 0.05 15.89 1.36
C GLU A 173 0.69 17.18 0.84
N ASN A 174 1.26 17.98 1.74
CA ASN A 174 1.90 19.24 1.44
C ASN A 174 3.43 19.23 1.71
N GLY A 175 4.05 18.03 1.62
CA GLY A 175 5.47 17.85 1.91
C GLY A 175 5.82 18.01 3.39
N LEU A 176 4.85 18.01 4.28
CA LEU A 176 5.04 18.13 5.72
C LEU A 176 4.42 16.93 6.45
N LEU A 177 4.86 16.71 7.69
CA LEU A 177 4.14 15.89 8.64
C LEU A 177 2.95 16.68 9.21
N GLU A 178 1.87 15.97 9.53
CA GLU A 178 0.70 16.54 10.19
C GLU A 178 1.06 17.11 11.57
N TYR A 179 0.37 18.17 11.98
CA TYR A 179 0.50 18.78 13.29
C TYR A 179 -0.06 17.90 14.42
N PRO A 180 0.34 18.11 15.69
CA PRO A 180 -0.19 17.35 16.83
C PRO A 180 -1.69 17.59 17.02
N GLN A 181 -2.44 16.49 17.18
CA GLN A 181 -3.88 16.52 17.42
C GLN A 181 -4.21 16.53 18.91
N TYR A 182 -5.26 17.28 19.27
CA TYR A 182 -5.76 17.39 20.64
C TYR A 182 -7.27 17.16 20.69
N THR A 183 -7.74 16.52 21.78
CA THR A 183 -9.16 16.32 22.06
C THR A 183 -9.45 16.42 23.56
N ARG A 184 -10.71 16.35 23.94
CA ARG A 184 -11.16 16.34 25.36
C ARG A 184 -10.54 15.17 26.13
N PRO A 185 -10.32 15.33 27.46
CA PRO A 185 -10.60 16.50 28.31
C PRO A 185 -9.64 17.66 28.09
N GLN A 186 -10.03 18.89 28.52
CA GLN A 186 -9.23 20.12 28.40
C GLN A 186 -7.87 20.02 29.11
N VAL A 187 -7.84 19.33 30.25
CA VAL A 187 -6.63 19.05 31.02
C VAL A 187 -6.50 17.53 31.18
N PHE A 188 -5.38 16.99 30.82
CA PHE A 188 -5.01 15.58 31.00
C PHE A 188 -3.68 15.48 31.74
N GLU A 189 -3.68 14.95 32.96
CA GLU A 189 -2.49 14.80 33.81
C GLU A 189 -1.66 16.10 33.94
N GLY A 190 -2.34 17.21 34.17
CA GLY A 190 -1.72 18.53 34.31
C GLY A 190 -1.25 19.19 33.00
N ARG A 191 -1.50 18.57 31.85
CA ARG A 191 -1.20 19.10 30.52
C ARG A 191 -2.47 19.65 29.88
N GLU A 192 -2.43 20.90 29.46
CA GLU A 192 -3.57 21.58 28.85
C GLU A 192 -3.55 21.48 27.31
N ILE A 193 -4.73 21.55 26.70
CA ILE A 193 -4.86 21.82 25.27
C ILE A 193 -4.31 23.23 24.99
N PRO A 194 -3.46 23.46 23.98
CA PRO A 194 -2.97 24.78 23.62
C PRO A 194 -4.14 25.77 23.48
N ALA A 195 -4.07 26.91 24.18
CA ALA A 195 -5.15 27.90 24.26
C ALA A 195 -5.59 28.42 22.88
N VAL A 196 -4.66 28.48 21.89
CA VAL A 196 -4.98 28.87 20.52
C VAL A 196 -6.02 27.94 19.88
N LEU A 197 -5.99 26.63 20.17
CA LEU A 197 -6.92 25.66 19.59
C LEU A 197 -8.36 25.79 20.13
N THR A 198 -8.53 26.44 21.28
CA THR A 198 -9.84 26.67 21.90
C THR A 198 -10.31 28.13 21.75
N SER A 199 -9.56 28.96 21.03
CA SER A 199 -9.83 30.40 20.88
C SER A 199 -11.00 30.74 19.95
N GLY A 200 -11.39 29.82 19.05
CA GLY A 200 -12.35 30.10 17.98
C GLY A 200 -11.78 30.93 16.83
N ASP A 201 -10.53 31.40 16.92
CA ASP A 201 -9.87 32.16 15.86
C ASP A 201 -9.22 31.23 14.83
N HIS A 202 -9.97 30.91 13.77
CA HIS A 202 -9.54 29.98 12.73
C HIS A 202 -8.21 30.37 12.08
N GLY A 203 -7.96 31.68 11.88
CA GLY A 203 -6.70 32.15 11.30
C GLY A 203 -5.48 31.93 12.20
N LYS A 204 -5.64 32.10 13.53
CA LYS A 204 -4.58 31.77 14.48
C LYS A 204 -4.38 30.26 14.62
N ILE A 205 -5.45 29.48 14.59
CA ILE A 205 -5.40 28.00 14.63
C ILE A 205 -4.62 27.48 13.41
N GLU A 206 -4.92 27.94 12.21
CA GLU A 206 -4.24 27.54 10.98
C GLU A 206 -2.74 27.87 11.02
N LYS A 207 -2.38 29.10 11.42
CA LYS A 207 -0.98 29.49 11.59
C LYS A 207 -0.24 28.62 12.61
N TRP A 208 -0.89 28.31 13.71
CA TRP A 208 -0.31 27.45 14.74
C TRP A 208 -0.10 26.03 14.21
N ARG A 209 -1.10 25.43 13.55
CA ARG A 209 -1.02 24.10 12.92
C ARG A 209 0.14 24.04 11.94
N ARG A 210 0.23 25.03 11.04
CA ARG A 210 1.33 25.11 10.07
C ARG A 210 2.70 25.21 10.74
N ALA A 211 2.84 26.02 11.78
CA ALA A 211 4.09 26.13 12.53
C ALA A 211 4.49 24.80 13.19
N GLN A 212 3.54 24.10 13.80
CA GLN A 212 3.76 22.77 14.39
C GLN A 212 4.15 21.72 13.35
N SER A 213 3.50 21.70 12.19
CA SER A 213 3.86 20.80 11.08
C SER A 213 5.31 21.02 10.63
N VAL A 214 5.73 22.27 10.42
CA VAL A 214 7.10 22.61 10.02
C VAL A 214 8.11 22.20 11.09
N GLU A 215 7.85 22.49 12.36
CA GLU A 215 8.73 22.11 13.47
C GLU A 215 8.87 20.61 13.58
N LEU A 216 7.76 19.87 13.54
CA LEU A 216 7.74 18.40 13.62
C LEU A 216 8.47 17.78 12.43
N THR A 217 8.25 18.30 11.22
CA THR A 217 8.92 17.82 10.01
C THR A 217 10.43 18.04 10.10
N ARG A 218 10.86 19.21 10.53
CA ARG A 218 12.29 19.52 10.72
C ARG A 218 12.96 18.57 11.71
N ALA A 219 12.24 18.23 12.79
CA ALA A 219 12.78 17.36 13.83
C ALA A 219 12.83 15.88 13.43
N ARG A 220 11.86 15.39 12.64
CA ARG A 220 11.69 13.95 12.38
C ARG A 220 11.97 13.54 10.95
N ARG A 221 11.68 14.39 9.99
CA ARG A 221 11.79 14.13 8.56
C ARG A 221 12.33 15.38 7.82
N PRO A 222 13.58 15.81 8.17
CA PRO A 222 14.19 16.98 7.51
C PRO A 222 14.31 16.80 6.00
N ASP A 223 14.42 15.56 5.52
CA ASP A 223 14.44 15.19 4.11
C ASP A 223 13.20 15.67 3.32
N LEU A 224 12.08 15.89 3.97
CA LEU A 224 10.85 16.39 3.31
C LEU A 224 10.86 17.91 3.07
N LEU A 225 11.76 18.66 3.74
CA LEU A 225 11.79 20.12 3.62
C LEU A 225 12.60 20.60 2.40
N GLY A 226 13.33 19.68 1.72
CA GLY A 226 14.27 20.03 0.68
C GLY A 226 15.48 20.78 1.25
N ASP A 227 16.66 20.52 0.75
CA ASP A 227 17.85 21.35 1.01
C ASP A 227 17.71 22.70 0.28
#